data_dd8e26b89994a41cfc6ad801d6dc4b3b
#
_entry.id   dd8e26b89994a41cfc6ad801d6dc4b3b
#
_cell.length_a   1.000
_cell.length_b   1.000
_cell.length_c   1.000
_cell.angle_alpha   90.00
_cell.angle_beta   90.00
_cell.angle_gamma   90.00
#
_symmetry.space_group_name_H-M   'P 1'
#
loop_
_entity.id
_entity.type
_entity.pdbx_description
1 polymer ?
#
loop_
_entity_poly.entity_id
_entity_poly.type
_entity_poly.pdbx_seq_one_letter_code
_entity_poly.pdbx_strand_id
1 'polypeptide(L)'
;MARRTKILATVGPSSDDPRVLAEMIEAGVDVFRIGLAHGSLSDAVQRYRMIREVAKASGKSIGILADLPGPKVRIGQLPDGGVSLQVGATIELVPGKETSTATSLGVDYLDLLRDVQPGDSVALGDGTVRLTICSVDAESAKAEVASGGAIQGRPGLHIPSDRLGLTTPTAEDLYKLDAFVEEGVDMIALSFVRSAHDVRRVG
;
A
#
# COMPACT_ATOMS: atom_id res chain seq x y z
N MET A 1 29.12 15.82 16.74
CA MET A 1 27.78 16.45 16.87
C MET A 1 26.72 15.37 16.80
N ALA A 2 25.73 15.36 17.69
CA ALA A 2 24.62 14.42 17.59
C ALA A 2 23.77 14.79 16.37
N ARG A 3 23.44 13.78 15.53
CA ARG A 3 22.56 13.96 14.38
C ARG A 3 21.15 14.35 14.87
N ARG A 4 20.57 15.42 14.30
CA ARG A 4 19.22 15.89 14.66
C ARG A 4 18.13 15.15 13.89
N THR A 5 18.40 14.73 12.64
CA THR A 5 17.46 13.99 11.81
C THR A 5 17.40 12.53 12.21
N LYS A 6 16.20 11.99 12.39
CA LYS A 6 15.98 10.57 12.63
C LYS A 6 15.91 9.80 11.30
N ILE A 7 16.54 8.63 11.25
CA ILE A 7 16.47 7.73 10.11
C ILE A 7 15.40 6.69 10.38
N LEU A 8 14.39 6.65 9.50
CA LEU A 8 13.39 5.61 9.46
C LEU A 8 13.71 4.69 8.27
N ALA A 9 13.85 3.39 8.53
CA ALA A 9 14.12 2.38 7.52
C ALA A 9 12.98 1.34 7.46
N THR A 10 12.51 1.01 6.25
CA THR A 10 11.52 -0.05 6.08
C THR A 10 12.21 -1.41 6.04
N VAL A 11 11.71 -2.35 6.86
CA VAL A 11 12.15 -3.74 6.81
C VAL A 11 11.41 -4.48 5.69
N GLY A 12 12.17 -5.11 4.83
CA GLY A 12 11.69 -5.89 3.69
C GLY A 12 12.53 -7.14 3.46
N PRO A 13 12.28 -7.93 2.42
CA PRO A 13 12.94 -9.22 2.20
C PRO A 13 14.47 -9.19 2.27
N SER A 14 15.09 -8.11 1.83
CA SER A 14 16.56 -7.92 1.84
C SER A 14 17.13 -7.54 3.21
N SER A 15 16.29 -7.13 4.16
CA SER A 15 16.70 -6.69 5.49
C SER A 15 16.00 -7.46 6.63
N ASP A 16 15.25 -8.51 6.31
CA ASP A 16 14.52 -9.36 7.26
C ASP A 16 15.44 -10.46 7.83
N ASP A 17 16.57 -10.02 8.37
CA ASP A 17 17.62 -10.86 8.98
C ASP A 17 18.21 -10.16 10.21
N PRO A 18 18.37 -10.85 11.37
CA PRO A 18 18.85 -10.22 12.59
C PRO A 18 20.23 -9.53 12.45
N ARG A 19 21.13 -10.07 11.62
CA ARG A 19 22.47 -9.51 11.42
C ARG A 19 22.38 -8.22 10.63
N VAL A 20 21.56 -8.21 9.55
CA VAL A 20 21.33 -7.00 8.75
C VAL A 20 20.67 -5.91 9.61
N LEU A 21 19.67 -6.25 10.41
CA LEU A 21 19.05 -5.31 11.34
C LEU A 21 20.04 -4.74 12.34
N ALA A 22 20.95 -5.54 12.90
CA ALA A 22 22.00 -5.07 13.80
C ALA A 22 22.96 -4.10 13.09
N GLU A 23 23.40 -4.41 11.87
CA GLU A 23 24.25 -3.52 11.07
C GLU A 23 23.54 -2.19 10.75
N MET A 24 22.24 -2.22 10.45
CA MET A 24 21.44 -1.01 10.22
C MET A 24 21.34 -0.15 11.50
N ILE A 25 21.17 -0.76 12.66
CA ILE A 25 21.18 -0.07 13.96
C ILE A 25 22.55 0.59 14.21
N GLU A 26 23.65 -0.13 13.95
CA GLU A 26 24.99 0.42 14.08
C GLU A 26 25.25 1.57 13.10
N ALA A 27 24.74 1.45 11.86
CA ALA A 27 24.80 2.51 10.86
C ALA A 27 23.95 3.74 11.21
N GLY A 28 23.08 3.63 12.24
CA GLY A 28 22.34 4.74 12.83
C GLY A 28 20.87 4.83 12.42
N VAL A 29 20.22 3.74 12.11
CA VAL A 29 18.75 3.70 12.04
C VAL A 29 18.16 3.95 13.42
N ASP A 30 17.18 4.83 13.50
CA ASP A 30 16.48 5.20 14.75
C ASP A 30 15.10 4.52 14.84
N VAL A 31 14.46 4.23 13.70
CA VAL A 31 13.11 3.66 13.63
C VAL A 31 13.03 2.62 12.51
N PHE A 32 12.50 1.46 12.80
CA PHE A 32 12.12 0.49 11.78
C PHE A 32 10.64 0.60 11.45
N ARG A 33 10.30 0.64 10.15
CA ARG A 33 8.93 0.58 9.66
C ARG A 33 8.61 -0.83 9.18
N ILE A 34 7.52 -1.38 9.69
CA ILE A 34 6.93 -2.64 9.25
C ILE A 34 5.68 -2.31 8.41
N GLY A 35 5.74 -2.54 7.10
CA GLY A 35 4.59 -2.36 6.22
C GLY A 35 3.64 -3.56 6.33
N LEU A 36 2.36 -3.31 6.63
CA LEU A 36 1.34 -4.35 6.84
C LEU A 36 0.50 -4.63 5.58
N ALA A 37 0.93 -4.13 4.42
CA ALA A 37 0.26 -4.35 3.13
C ALA A 37 0.54 -5.72 2.51
N HIS A 38 1.56 -6.43 2.99
CA HIS A 38 2.05 -7.68 2.40
C HIS A 38 2.38 -8.72 3.47
N GLY A 39 2.20 -9.99 3.11
CA GLY A 39 2.46 -11.11 4.02
C GLY A 39 1.34 -11.32 5.04
N SER A 40 1.55 -12.27 5.94
CA SER A 40 0.61 -12.56 7.03
C SER A 40 0.84 -11.64 8.23
N LEU A 41 -0.20 -11.46 9.06
CA LEU A 41 -0.06 -10.77 10.34
C LEU A 41 0.94 -11.48 11.25
N SER A 42 0.96 -12.81 11.24
CA SER A 42 1.90 -13.61 12.01
C SER A 42 3.36 -13.29 11.65
N ASP A 43 3.69 -13.20 10.35
CA ASP A 43 5.04 -12.87 9.89
C ASP A 43 5.42 -11.44 10.32
N ALA A 44 4.47 -10.51 10.23
CA ALA A 44 4.71 -9.13 10.65
C ALA A 44 4.97 -9.02 12.17
N VAL A 45 4.24 -9.77 13.00
CA VAL A 45 4.46 -9.85 14.45
C VAL A 45 5.80 -10.51 14.77
N GLN A 46 6.16 -11.58 14.07
CA GLN A 46 7.48 -12.21 14.25
C GLN A 46 8.62 -11.23 13.92
N ARG A 47 8.47 -10.47 12.82
CA ARG A 47 9.42 -9.40 12.45
C ARG A 47 9.53 -8.33 13.53
N TYR A 48 8.40 -7.90 14.09
CA TYR A 48 8.39 -6.97 15.22
C TYR A 48 9.22 -7.50 16.39
N ARG A 49 8.96 -8.74 16.81
CA ARG A 49 9.68 -9.37 17.94
C ARG A 49 11.17 -9.50 17.66
N MET A 50 11.54 -9.91 16.45
CA MET A 50 12.94 -9.97 16.01
C MET A 50 13.64 -8.62 16.10
N ILE A 51 13.01 -7.53 15.64
CA ILE A 51 13.56 -6.18 15.75
C ILE A 51 13.74 -5.80 17.21
N ARG A 52 12.79 -6.11 18.10
CA ARG A 52 12.91 -5.84 19.54
C ARG A 52 14.08 -6.58 20.19
N GLU A 53 14.30 -7.84 19.85
CA GLU A 53 15.43 -8.61 20.34
C GLU A 53 16.76 -8.03 19.89
N VAL A 54 16.90 -7.69 18.61
CA VAL A 54 18.12 -7.09 18.06
C VAL A 54 18.38 -5.70 18.70
N ALA A 55 17.33 -4.87 18.83
CA ALA A 55 17.45 -3.57 19.50
C ALA A 55 17.92 -3.71 20.95
N LYS A 56 17.34 -4.66 21.70
CA LYS A 56 17.76 -4.95 23.08
C LYS A 56 19.21 -5.39 23.15
N ALA A 57 19.65 -6.25 22.24
CA ALA A 57 21.04 -6.72 22.19
C ALA A 57 22.03 -5.60 21.85
N SER A 58 21.63 -4.62 21.04
CA SER A 58 22.47 -3.46 20.68
C SER A 58 22.59 -2.42 21.79
N GLY A 59 21.73 -2.47 22.82
CA GLY A 59 21.67 -1.46 23.89
C GLY A 59 21.17 -0.10 23.43
N LYS A 60 20.67 0.04 22.19
CA LYS A 60 20.15 1.30 21.62
C LYS A 60 18.62 1.37 21.70
N SER A 61 18.09 2.58 21.94
CA SER A 61 16.65 2.84 21.87
C SER A 61 16.22 2.93 20.39
N ILE A 62 15.49 1.94 19.92
CA ILE A 62 14.99 1.84 18.55
C ILE A 62 13.46 1.86 18.58
N GLY A 63 12.86 2.79 17.83
CA GLY A 63 11.42 2.82 17.63
C GLY A 63 10.97 1.83 16.57
N ILE A 64 9.74 1.31 16.71
CA ILE A 64 9.10 0.50 15.66
C ILE A 64 7.79 1.16 15.28
N LEU A 65 7.58 1.34 13.98
CA LEU A 65 6.40 1.90 13.38
C LEU A 65 5.68 0.81 12.56
N ALA A 66 4.45 0.47 12.94
CA ALA A 66 3.58 -0.37 12.13
C ALA A 66 2.75 0.51 11.18
N ASP A 67 2.82 0.22 9.88
CA ASP A 67 2.16 1.01 8.84
C ASP A 67 0.94 0.28 8.30
N LEU A 68 -0.23 0.79 8.68
CA LEU A 68 -1.53 0.30 8.23
C LEU A 68 -1.78 0.73 6.78
N PRO A 69 -2.02 -0.24 5.88
CA PRO A 69 -2.12 0.03 4.44
C PRO A 69 -3.32 0.87 4.01
N GLY A 70 -4.40 0.88 4.81
CA GLY A 70 -5.65 1.49 4.41
C GLY A 70 -6.34 0.75 3.26
N PRO A 71 -7.35 1.34 2.66
CA PRO A 71 -8.14 0.75 1.58
C PRO A 71 -7.37 0.77 0.25
N LYS A 72 -6.47 -0.18 0.06
CA LYS A 72 -5.66 -0.28 -1.16
C LYS A 72 -6.41 -1.01 -2.26
N VAL A 73 -6.92 -0.27 -3.23
CA VAL A 73 -7.50 -0.83 -4.46
C VAL A 73 -6.38 -1.38 -5.36
N ARG A 74 -6.57 -2.57 -5.92
CA ARG A 74 -5.62 -3.22 -6.84
C ARG A 74 -6.31 -3.66 -8.12
N ILE A 75 -5.55 -3.79 -9.18
CA ILE A 75 -6.05 -4.50 -10.36
C ILE A 75 -5.96 -6.01 -10.18
N GLY A 76 -6.75 -6.75 -10.97
CA GLY A 76 -6.68 -8.20 -11.06
C GLY A 76 -5.33 -8.69 -11.57
N GLN A 77 -5.07 -9.98 -11.38
CA GLN A 77 -3.80 -10.59 -11.76
C GLN A 77 -3.53 -10.44 -13.27
N LEU A 78 -2.39 -9.88 -13.60
CA LEU A 78 -1.87 -9.83 -14.97
C LEU A 78 -1.23 -11.16 -15.38
N PRO A 79 -1.14 -11.45 -16.70
CA PRO A 79 -0.41 -12.60 -17.22
C PRO A 79 1.06 -12.60 -16.77
N ASP A 80 1.69 -13.77 -16.80
CA ASP A 80 3.13 -13.89 -16.55
C ASP A 80 3.91 -13.01 -17.53
N GLY A 81 4.87 -12.26 -16.98
CA GLY A 81 5.61 -11.24 -17.74
C GLY A 81 4.93 -9.88 -17.84
N GLY A 82 3.70 -9.76 -17.37
CA GLY A 82 2.95 -8.50 -17.37
C GLY A 82 2.42 -8.09 -18.75
N VAL A 83 2.02 -6.83 -18.86
CA VAL A 83 1.55 -6.21 -20.11
C VAL A 83 2.14 -4.82 -20.28
N SER A 84 2.24 -4.36 -21.53
CA SER A 84 2.61 -2.98 -21.85
C SER A 84 1.39 -2.23 -22.37
N LEU A 85 1.06 -1.12 -21.71
CA LEU A 85 -0.05 -0.26 -22.08
C LEU A 85 0.45 0.88 -22.95
N GLN A 86 -0.12 1.01 -24.14
CA GLN A 86 0.30 2.03 -25.13
C GLN A 86 -0.53 3.30 -24.95
N VAL A 87 0.11 4.47 -25.06
CA VAL A 87 -0.57 5.78 -25.02
C VAL A 87 -1.64 5.86 -26.11
N GLY A 88 -2.82 6.37 -25.77
CA GLY A 88 -3.98 6.45 -26.64
C GLY A 88 -4.81 5.16 -26.74
N ALA A 89 -4.35 4.03 -26.20
CA ALA A 89 -5.16 2.82 -26.15
C ALA A 89 -6.35 2.97 -25.20
N THR A 90 -7.48 2.37 -25.58
CA THR A 90 -8.66 2.29 -24.70
C THR A 90 -8.63 1.00 -23.91
N ILE A 91 -8.87 1.10 -22.60
CA ILE A 91 -8.86 0.01 -21.63
C ILE A 91 -10.17 0.02 -20.86
N GLU A 92 -10.71 -1.16 -20.57
CA GLU A 92 -11.85 -1.32 -19.68
C GLU A 92 -11.39 -1.61 -18.24
N LEU A 93 -11.96 -0.92 -17.27
CA LEU A 93 -11.85 -1.20 -15.84
C LEU A 93 -13.12 -1.92 -15.39
N VAL A 94 -12.98 -3.16 -14.94
CA VAL A 94 -14.11 -4.04 -14.61
C VAL A 94 -14.11 -4.40 -13.12
N PRO A 95 -15.09 -3.92 -12.33
CA PRO A 95 -15.18 -4.24 -10.90
C PRO A 95 -15.29 -5.75 -10.63
N GLY A 96 -14.64 -6.21 -9.56
CA GLY A 96 -14.73 -7.58 -9.07
C GLY A 96 -14.07 -8.66 -9.96
N LYS A 97 -13.50 -8.30 -11.09
CA LYS A 97 -12.80 -9.24 -11.97
C LYS A 97 -11.40 -9.53 -11.42
N GLU A 98 -11.09 -10.81 -11.20
CA GLU A 98 -9.83 -11.24 -10.57
C GLU A 98 -8.61 -11.21 -11.52
N THR A 99 -8.85 -11.21 -12.84
CA THR A 99 -7.80 -11.24 -13.86
C THR A 99 -7.80 -9.98 -14.71
N SER A 100 -6.63 -9.65 -15.26
CA SER A 100 -6.42 -8.50 -16.13
C SER A 100 -5.71 -8.90 -17.42
N THR A 101 -5.92 -8.12 -18.47
CA THR A 101 -5.26 -8.22 -19.77
C THR A 101 -4.77 -6.83 -20.20
N ALA A 102 -4.17 -6.71 -21.40
CA ALA A 102 -3.77 -5.42 -21.95
C ALA A 102 -4.94 -4.48 -22.30
N THR A 103 -6.16 -5.01 -22.46
CA THR A 103 -7.35 -4.25 -22.87
C THR A 103 -8.46 -4.20 -21.82
N SER A 104 -8.38 -5.05 -20.77
CA SER A 104 -9.37 -5.11 -19.71
C SER A 104 -8.69 -5.39 -18.37
N LEU A 105 -8.75 -4.42 -17.46
CA LEU A 105 -8.20 -4.53 -16.11
C LEU A 105 -9.34 -4.83 -15.13
N GLY A 106 -9.27 -5.99 -14.49
CA GLY A 106 -10.10 -6.26 -13.34
C GLY A 106 -9.73 -5.32 -12.20
N VAL A 107 -10.68 -4.95 -11.34
CA VAL A 107 -10.44 -4.09 -10.18
C VAL A 107 -11.10 -4.70 -8.95
N ASP A 108 -10.36 -4.88 -7.87
CA ASP A 108 -10.85 -5.49 -6.62
C ASP A 108 -11.68 -4.52 -5.75
N TYR A 109 -12.35 -3.56 -6.40
CA TYR A 109 -13.22 -2.58 -5.78
C TYR A 109 -14.58 -2.56 -6.46
N LEU A 110 -15.61 -3.10 -5.79
CA LEU A 110 -16.94 -3.29 -6.36
C LEU A 110 -17.68 -1.96 -6.62
N ASP A 111 -17.43 -0.95 -5.79
CA ASP A 111 -18.05 0.38 -5.92
C ASP A 111 -17.34 1.29 -6.94
N LEU A 112 -16.38 0.77 -7.71
CA LEU A 112 -15.59 1.53 -8.67
C LEU A 112 -16.45 2.45 -9.56
N LEU A 113 -17.49 1.88 -10.16
CA LEU A 113 -18.33 2.59 -11.15
C LEU A 113 -19.20 3.69 -10.52
N ARG A 114 -19.44 3.63 -9.22
CA ARG A 114 -20.09 4.70 -8.46
C ARG A 114 -19.13 5.85 -8.18
N ASP A 115 -17.87 5.52 -7.90
CA ASP A 115 -16.88 6.45 -7.35
C ASP A 115 -16.01 7.11 -8.41
N VAL A 116 -15.99 6.61 -9.68
CA VAL A 116 -15.29 7.24 -10.80
C VAL A 116 -16.25 7.92 -11.77
N GLN A 117 -15.77 8.95 -12.46
CA GLN A 117 -16.54 9.66 -13.49
C GLN A 117 -15.67 10.02 -14.70
N PRO A 118 -16.27 10.31 -15.86
CA PRO A 118 -15.53 10.85 -17.01
C PRO A 118 -14.69 12.07 -16.64
N GLY A 119 -13.44 12.07 -17.10
CA GLY A 119 -12.44 13.08 -16.79
C GLY A 119 -11.54 12.77 -15.59
N ASP A 120 -11.86 11.78 -14.76
CA ASP A 120 -10.99 11.37 -13.66
C ASP A 120 -9.67 10.79 -14.18
N SER A 121 -8.58 11.17 -13.52
CA SER A 121 -7.27 10.58 -13.74
C SER A 121 -6.99 9.51 -12.69
N VAL A 122 -6.77 8.28 -13.12
CA VAL A 122 -6.37 7.17 -12.25
C VAL A 122 -4.95 6.72 -12.59
N ALA A 123 -4.20 6.26 -11.60
CA ALA A 123 -2.82 5.85 -11.79
C ALA A 123 -2.61 4.39 -11.37
N LEU A 124 -1.72 3.67 -12.05
CA LEU A 124 -1.34 2.29 -11.77
C LEU A 124 0.06 2.23 -11.13
N GLY A 125 0.18 1.36 -10.15
CA GLY A 125 1.45 1.08 -9.47
C GLY A 125 2.03 2.32 -8.77
N ASP A 126 3.20 2.74 -9.21
CA ASP A 126 3.93 3.92 -8.72
C ASP A 126 3.51 5.24 -9.39
N GLY A 127 2.48 5.20 -10.26
CA GLY A 127 1.99 6.36 -11.00
C GLY A 127 2.65 6.59 -12.37
N THR A 128 3.52 5.71 -12.81
CA THR A 128 4.15 5.76 -14.15
C THR A 128 3.10 5.62 -15.23
N VAL A 129 2.15 4.68 -15.07
CA VAL A 129 1.02 4.51 -15.97
C VAL A 129 -0.17 5.29 -15.45
N ARG A 130 -0.77 6.12 -16.33
CA ARG A 130 -1.96 6.92 -16.02
C ARG A 130 -3.04 6.70 -17.06
N LEU A 131 -4.27 6.62 -16.57
CA LEU A 131 -5.45 6.46 -17.38
C LEU A 131 -6.40 7.63 -17.13
N THR A 132 -7.09 8.08 -18.17
CA THR A 132 -8.18 9.06 -18.05
C THR A 132 -9.50 8.36 -18.30
N ILE A 133 -10.45 8.42 -17.37
CA ILE A 133 -11.77 7.84 -17.53
C ILE A 133 -12.52 8.60 -18.63
N CYS A 134 -12.99 7.89 -19.66
CA CYS A 134 -13.72 8.46 -20.78
C CYS A 134 -15.24 8.33 -20.62
N SER A 135 -15.68 7.14 -20.15
CA SER A 135 -17.09 6.86 -19.90
C SER A 135 -17.25 5.80 -18.82
N VAL A 136 -18.41 5.79 -18.18
CA VAL A 136 -18.81 4.77 -17.17
C VAL A 136 -20.17 4.26 -17.58
N ASP A 137 -20.32 2.94 -17.62
CA ASP A 137 -21.59 2.25 -17.84
C ASP A 137 -21.93 1.32 -16.65
N ALA A 138 -22.91 0.43 -16.80
CA ALA A 138 -23.35 -0.44 -15.70
C ALA A 138 -22.36 -1.57 -15.37
N GLU A 139 -21.45 -1.91 -16.26
CA GLU A 139 -20.56 -3.07 -16.14
C GLU A 139 -19.07 -2.68 -16.08
N SER A 140 -18.70 -1.56 -16.68
CA SER A 140 -17.31 -1.14 -16.79
C SER A 140 -17.11 0.38 -16.85
N ALA A 141 -15.89 0.82 -16.62
CA ALA A 141 -15.44 2.17 -16.96
C ALA A 141 -14.42 2.07 -18.10
N LYS A 142 -14.63 2.84 -19.20
CA LYS A 142 -13.65 2.94 -20.27
C LYS A 142 -12.69 4.09 -19.99
N ALA A 143 -11.40 3.79 -20.13
CA ALA A 143 -10.34 4.76 -19.89
C ALA A 143 -9.35 4.75 -21.05
N GLU A 144 -8.80 5.92 -21.37
CA GLU A 144 -7.71 6.10 -22.33
C GLU A 144 -6.38 6.14 -21.58
N VAL A 145 -5.36 5.50 -22.11
CA VAL A 145 -3.99 5.53 -21.58
C VAL A 145 -3.37 6.89 -21.87
N ALA A 146 -3.30 7.76 -20.87
CA ALA A 146 -2.67 9.08 -20.96
C ALA A 146 -1.13 9.00 -20.83
N SER A 147 -0.62 8.07 -20.03
CA SER A 147 0.81 7.74 -19.91
C SER A 147 0.96 6.24 -19.88
N GLY A 148 1.68 5.69 -20.85
CA GLY A 148 1.86 4.24 -21.03
C GLY A 148 3.08 3.70 -20.30
N GLY A 149 3.19 2.37 -20.27
CA GLY A 149 4.31 1.67 -19.66
C GLY A 149 4.04 0.20 -19.38
N ALA A 150 5.05 -0.51 -18.92
CA ALA A 150 4.95 -1.89 -18.51
C ALA A 150 4.39 -2.00 -17.08
N ILE A 151 3.44 -2.91 -16.87
CA ILE A 151 2.89 -3.25 -15.55
C ILE A 151 2.90 -4.77 -15.36
N GLN A 152 3.12 -5.23 -14.13
CA GLN A 152 3.21 -6.66 -13.78
C GLN A 152 2.48 -6.98 -12.48
N GLY A 153 2.10 -8.23 -12.31
CA GLY A 153 1.49 -8.74 -11.08
C GLY A 153 0.11 -8.12 -10.81
N ARG A 154 -0.07 -7.56 -9.63
CA ARG A 154 -1.29 -6.88 -9.18
C ARG A 154 -0.98 -5.47 -8.67
N PRO A 155 -0.63 -4.52 -9.53
CA PRO A 155 -0.33 -3.17 -9.09
C PRO A 155 -1.56 -2.49 -8.46
N GLY A 156 -1.29 -1.52 -7.57
CA GLY A 156 -2.33 -0.67 -7.00
C GLY A 156 -3.00 0.17 -8.08
N LEU A 157 -4.29 0.41 -7.93
CA LEU A 157 -5.05 1.39 -8.70
C LEU A 157 -5.33 2.60 -7.79
N HIS A 158 -4.77 3.76 -8.13
CA HIS A 158 -4.96 5.00 -7.39
C HIS A 158 -6.08 5.80 -8.03
N ILE A 159 -7.19 5.90 -7.32
CA ILE A 159 -8.38 6.66 -7.69
C ILE A 159 -8.35 7.98 -6.91
N PRO A 160 -8.91 9.10 -7.43
CA PRO A 160 -9.02 10.34 -6.66
C PRO A 160 -9.66 10.13 -5.29
N SER A 161 -8.93 10.48 -4.22
CA SER A 161 -9.25 10.09 -2.83
C SER A 161 -10.51 10.77 -2.28
N ASP A 162 -10.91 11.91 -2.83
CA ASP A 162 -12.10 12.65 -2.46
C ASP A 162 -13.40 11.94 -2.83
N ARG A 163 -13.34 10.95 -3.72
CA ARG A 163 -14.49 10.18 -4.20
C ARG A 163 -14.56 8.75 -3.69
N LEU A 164 -13.46 8.21 -3.19
CA LEU A 164 -13.45 6.86 -2.65
C LEU A 164 -14.39 6.75 -1.46
N GLY A 165 -15.45 5.94 -1.61
CA GLY A 165 -16.36 5.57 -0.53
C GLY A 165 -15.75 4.67 0.54
N LEU A 166 -14.47 4.32 0.38
CA LEU A 166 -13.74 3.46 1.31
C LEU A 166 -13.39 4.20 2.60
N THR A 167 -13.61 3.54 3.72
CA THR A 167 -13.25 4.08 5.04
C THR A 167 -11.80 3.75 5.39
N THR A 168 -11.12 4.71 6.05
CA THR A 168 -9.83 4.47 6.69
C THR A 168 -9.96 4.78 8.20
N PRO A 169 -9.37 3.97 9.08
CA PRO A 169 -8.84 2.62 8.84
C PRO A 169 -9.93 1.64 8.39
N THR A 170 -9.54 0.60 7.64
CA THR A 170 -10.40 -0.52 7.29
C THR A 170 -10.62 -1.44 8.50
N ALA A 171 -11.57 -2.39 8.42
CA ALA A 171 -11.72 -3.41 9.47
C ALA A 171 -10.45 -4.29 9.61
N GLU A 172 -9.77 -4.57 8.50
CA GLU A 172 -8.51 -5.30 8.50
C GLU A 172 -7.37 -4.49 9.16
N ASP A 173 -7.31 -3.17 8.91
CA ASP A 173 -6.35 -2.30 9.59
C ASP A 173 -6.57 -2.29 11.10
N LEU A 174 -7.82 -2.24 11.57
CA LEU A 174 -8.14 -2.27 13.00
C LEU A 174 -7.73 -3.61 13.63
N TYR A 175 -7.99 -4.73 12.95
CA TYR A 175 -7.53 -6.04 13.42
C TYR A 175 -5.99 -6.12 13.52
N LYS A 176 -5.27 -5.57 12.56
CA LYS A 176 -3.81 -5.48 12.60
C LYS A 176 -3.32 -4.53 13.69
N LEU A 177 -4.00 -3.40 13.86
CA LEU A 177 -3.71 -2.43 14.92
C LEU A 177 -3.78 -3.07 16.29
N ASP A 178 -4.87 -3.78 16.61
CA ASP A 178 -5.06 -4.45 17.91
C ASP A 178 -3.88 -5.38 18.23
N ALA A 179 -3.47 -6.21 17.26
CA ALA A 179 -2.34 -7.13 17.45
C ALA A 179 -1.01 -6.38 17.72
N PHE A 180 -0.75 -5.27 17.05
CA PHE A 180 0.47 -4.49 17.27
C PHE A 180 0.44 -3.65 18.55
N VAL A 181 -0.73 -3.23 19.00
CA VAL A 181 -0.93 -2.59 20.31
C VAL A 181 -0.66 -3.59 21.43
N GLU A 182 -1.13 -4.84 21.31
CA GLU A 182 -0.83 -5.92 22.26
C GLU A 182 0.68 -6.22 22.35
N GLU A 183 1.40 -6.14 21.23
CA GLU A 183 2.87 -6.29 21.21
C GLU A 183 3.61 -5.06 21.77
N GLY A 184 2.94 -3.94 22.01
CA GLY A 184 3.54 -2.70 22.52
C GLY A 184 4.32 -1.90 21.47
N VAL A 185 3.77 -1.76 20.26
CA VAL A 185 4.35 -0.95 19.19
C VAL A 185 4.49 0.52 19.61
N ASP A 186 5.55 1.20 19.18
CA ASP A 186 5.79 2.60 19.58
C ASP A 186 4.99 3.59 18.75
N MET A 187 4.75 3.29 17.47
CA MET A 187 4.12 4.20 16.52
C MET A 187 3.25 3.43 15.53
N ILE A 188 2.14 4.06 15.15
CA ILE A 188 1.26 3.61 14.06
C ILE A 188 1.26 4.67 12.96
N ALA A 189 1.48 4.26 11.71
CA ALA A 189 1.17 5.07 10.54
C ALA A 189 -0.19 4.67 9.98
N LEU A 190 -1.04 5.65 9.76
CA LEU A 190 -2.36 5.47 9.19
C LEU A 190 -2.36 6.02 7.76
N SER A 191 -2.57 5.14 6.77
CA SER A 191 -2.64 5.51 5.36
C SER A 191 -4.02 6.03 4.96
N PHE A 192 -4.08 6.82 3.88
CA PHE A 192 -5.34 7.36 3.31
C PHE A 192 -6.15 8.25 4.25
N VAL A 193 -5.53 8.92 5.20
CA VAL A 193 -6.21 9.88 6.09
C VAL A 193 -6.74 11.06 5.29
N ARG A 194 -8.04 11.36 5.42
CA ARG A 194 -8.74 12.47 4.76
C ARG A 194 -9.35 13.46 5.75
N SER A 195 -9.53 13.01 7.00
CA SER A 195 -10.19 13.81 8.03
C SER A 195 -9.68 13.49 9.43
N ALA A 196 -9.93 14.39 10.37
CA ALA A 196 -9.69 14.15 11.79
C ALA A 196 -10.53 12.98 12.34
N HIS A 197 -11.65 12.65 11.71
CA HIS A 197 -12.46 11.50 12.08
C HIS A 197 -11.72 10.20 11.87
N ASP A 198 -11.01 10.07 10.74
CA ASP A 198 -10.24 8.88 10.42
C ASP A 198 -9.17 8.60 11.49
N VAL A 199 -8.48 9.65 11.95
CA VAL A 199 -7.47 9.55 13.00
C VAL A 199 -8.09 9.12 14.34
N ARG A 200 -9.26 9.67 14.70
CA ARG A 200 -9.94 9.32 15.98
C ARG A 200 -10.41 7.87 16.06
N ARG A 201 -10.43 7.16 14.93
CA ARG A 201 -10.82 5.73 14.90
C ARG A 201 -9.73 4.78 15.38
N VAL A 202 -8.51 5.26 15.55
CA VAL A 202 -7.36 4.47 16.04
C VAL A 202 -6.90 4.87 17.45
N GLY A 203 -7.54 5.87 18.09
CA GLY A 203 -7.17 6.37 19.42
C GLY A 203 -8.34 6.55 20.35
#